data_29af04c96e6bc8cda094b6b6fec54326
#
_entry.id   29af04c96e6bc8cda094b6b6fec54326
#
_cell.length_a   1.000
_cell.length_b   1.000
_cell.length_c   1.000
_cell.angle_alpha   90.00
_cell.angle_beta   90.00
_cell.angle_gamma   90.00
#
_symmetry.space_group_name_H-M   'P 1'
#
loop_
_entity.id
_entity.type
_entity.pdbx_description
1 polymer ?
#
loop_
_entity_poly.entity_id
_entity_poly.type
_entity_poly.pdbx_seq_one_letter_code
_entity_poly.pdbx_strand_id
1 'polypeptide(L)'
;MLLMENKAVENINIELPEILVTPSELKKEIPLSNTARSTLADGRKAIENILERKDHRIFVVVGPCSIHDLKAAHEYAAKLKELAEKVSDTILIVMRVYFEKPRTTTGWKGLINDPFMNDSFKITDGLRIGR
;
A
#
# COMPACT_ATOMS: atom_id res chain seq x y z
N MET A 1 13.17 -33.45 -9.67
CA MET A 1 14.42 -33.45 -10.44
C MET A 1 14.11 -33.13 -11.91
N LEU A 2 13.45 -32.02 -12.19
CA LEU A 2 12.99 -31.69 -13.58
C LEU A 2 13.07 -30.17 -13.89
N LEU A 3 13.89 -29.40 -13.17
CA LEU A 3 14.05 -27.96 -13.39
C LEU A 3 15.48 -27.52 -13.74
N MET A 4 16.33 -28.43 -14.20
CA MET A 4 17.74 -28.10 -14.48
C MET A 4 18.15 -28.12 -15.97
N GLU A 5 17.23 -28.31 -16.92
CA GLU A 5 17.64 -28.66 -18.28
C GLU A 5 17.51 -27.55 -19.35
N ASN A 6 17.31 -26.28 -19.03
CA ASN A 6 17.31 -25.24 -20.09
C ASN A 6 17.94 -23.90 -19.72
N LYS A 7 18.90 -23.87 -18.81
CA LYS A 7 19.62 -22.64 -18.43
C LYS A 7 20.38 -21.93 -19.56
N ALA A 8 20.59 -22.58 -20.68
CA ALA A 8 21.33 -21.98 -21.80
C ALA A 8 20.48 -21.09 -22.72
N VAL A 9 19.15 -21.20 -22.66
CA VAL A 9 18.23 -20.45 -23.53
C VAL A 9 17.10 -19.79 -22.80
N GLU A 10 16.75 -20.22 -21.57
CA GLU A 10 15.68 -19.68 -20.76
C GLU A 10 16.21 -19.18 -19.42
N ASN A 11 15.69 -18.03 -18.97
CA ASN A 11 16.01 -17.45 -17.66
C ASN A 11 17.49 -17.16 -17.42
N ILE A 12 18.25 -16.84 -18.47
CA ILE A 12 19.71 -16.58 -18.39
C ILE A 12 20.08 -15.38 -17.52
N ASN A 13 19.13 -14.45 -17.31
CA ASN A 13 19.30 -13.25 -16.47
C ASN A 13 18.53 -13.34 -15.13
N ILE A 14 18.07 -14.54 -14.75
CA ILE A 14 17.37 -14.78 -13.48
C ILE A 14 18.32 -15.58 -12.59
N GLU A 15 18.71 -15.02 -11.45
CA GLU A 15 19.59 -15.69 -10.52
C GLU A 15 18.88 -16.85 -9.80
N LEU A 16 17.76 -16.57 -9.14
CA LEU A 16 16.89 -17.57 -8.48
C LEU A 16 15.47 -17.02 -8.32
N PRO A 17 14.44 -17.83 -8.57
CA PRO A 17 13.08 -17.45 -8.20
C PRO A 17 12.93 -17.51 -6.67
N GLU A 18 12.50 -16.41 -6.05
CA GLU A 18 12.15 -16.35 -4.64
C GLU A 18 10.66 -16.64 -4.45
N ILE A 19 10.33 -17.52 -3.50
CA ILE A 19 8.93 -17.78 -3.14
C ILE A 19 8.46 -16.67 -2.21
N LEU A 20 7.52 -15.87 -2.69
CA LEU A 20 6.92 -14.81 -1.89
C LEU A 20 5.91 -15.36 -0.88
N VAL A 21 5.78 -14.66 0.25
CA VAL A 21 4.73 -14.92 1.23
C VAL A 21 3.34 -14.80 0.58
N THR A 22 2.48 -15.75 0.82
CA THR A 22 1.12 -15.70 0.27
C THR A 22 0.26 -14.64 0.98
N PRO A 23 -0.75 -14.07 0.32
CA PRO A 23 -1.67 -13.13 0.97
C PRO A 23 -2.37 -13.71 2.20
N SER A 24 -2.63 -15.02 2.22
CA SER A 24 -3.25 -15.72 3.34
C SER A 24 -2.32 -15.79 4.54
N GLU A 25 -1.06 -16.12 4.32
CA GLU A 25 -0.03 -16.15 5.37
C GLU A 25 0.23 -14.76 5.93
N LEU A 26 0.40 -13.76 5.06
CA LEU A 26 0.63 -12.38 5.47
C LEU A 26 -0.53 -11.82 6.31
N LYS A 27 -1.79 -12.14 5.96
CA LYS A 27 -2.96 -11.75 6.76
C LYS A 27 -3.04 -12.42 8.12
N LYS A 28 -2.49 -13.64 8.25
CA LYS A 28 -2.38 -14.33 9.55
C LYS A 28 -1.25 -13.75 10.39
N GLU A 29 -0.11 -13.44 9.75
CA GLU A 29 1.06 -12.85 10.39
C GLU A 29 0.77 -11.43 10.90
N ILE A 30 0.14 -10.61 10.08
CA ILE A 30 -0.22 -9.22 10.38
C ILE A 30 -1.73 -9.01 10.23
N PRO A 31 -2.54 -9.39 11.22
CA PRO A 31 -3.98 -9.23 11.16
C PRO A 31 -4.41 -7.77 11.26
N LEU A 32 -5.52 -7.42 10.64
CA LEU A 32 -6.14 -6.12 10.81
C LEU A 32 -6.61 -5.93 12.26
N SER A 33 -6.25 -4.81 12.88
CA SER A 33 -6.81 -4.41 14.16
C SER A 33 -8.33 -4.12 14.03
N ASN A 34 -9.05 -4.22 15.13
CA ASN A 34 -10.48 -3.88 15.14
C ASN A 34 -10.72 -2.42 14.74
N THR A 35 -9.86 -1.51 15.19
CA THR A 35 -9.93 -0.08 14.82
C THR A 35 -9.73 0.11 13.31
N ALA A 36 -8.70 -0.52 12.72
CA ALA A 36 -8.47 -0.43 11.27
C ALA A 36 -9.64 -1.02 10.47
N ARG A 37 -10.23 -2.12 10.94
CA ARG A 37 -11.40 -2.75 10.32
C ARG A 37 -12.62 -1.82 10.33
N SER A 38 -12.91 -1.20 11.48
CA SER A 38 -14.02 -0.23 11.61
C SER A 38 -13.78 0.96 10.69
N THR A 39 -12.59 1.58 10.74
CA THR A 39 -12.24 2.72 9.88
C THR A 39 -12.45 2.42 8.39
N LEU A 40 -12.06 1.23 7.93
CA LEU A 40 -12.25 0.83 6.53
C LEU A 40 -13.72 0.63 6.19
N ALA A 41 -14.50 -0.04 7.07
CA ALA A 41 -15.91 -0.29 6.84
C ALA A 41 -16.72 1.01 6.82
N ASP A 42 -16.50 1.87 7.82
CA ASP A 42 -17.19 3.14 7.97
C ASP A 42 -16.84 4.12 6.85
N GLY A 43 -15.55 4.16 6.46
CA GLY A 43 -15.08 4.98 5.35
C GLY A 43 -15.69 4.57 4.02
N ARG A 44 -15.77 3.26 3.73
CA ARG A 44 -16.45 2.75 2.52
C ARG A 44 -17.92 3.15 2.51
N LYS A 45 -18.60 2.95 3.64
CA LYS A 45 -20.02 3.28 3.74
C LYS A 45 -20.29 4.77 3.58
N ALA A 46 -19.42 5.62 4.15
CA ALA A 46 -19.50 7.07 3.97
C ALA A 46 -19.32 7.47 2.50
N ILE A 47 -18.33 6.90 1.78
CA ILE A 47 -18.14 7.16 0.35
C ILE A 47 -19.37 6.71 -0.47
N GLU A 48 -19.91 5.52 -0.21
CA GLU A 48 -21.13 5.03 -0.87
C GLU A 48 -22.28 6.02 -0.66
N ASN A 49 -22.52 6.47 0.57
CA ASN A 49 -23.58 7.41 0.89
C ASN A 49 -23.41 8.75 0.17
N ILE A 50 -22.18 9.27 0.06
CA ILE A 50 -21.89 10.51 -0.68
C ILE A 50 -22.19 10.30 -2.18
N LEU A 51 -21.74 9.20 -2.78
CA LEU A 51 -21.98 8.90 -4.20
C LEU A 51 -23.47 8.70 -4.50
N GLU A 52 -24.22 8.12 -3.56
CA GLU A 52 -25.68 7.94 -3.65
C GLU A 52 -26.48 9.19 -3.25
N ARG A 53 -25.81 10.30 -2.92
CA ARG A 53 -26.43 11.57 -2.47
C ARG A 53 -27.26 11.45 -1.18
N LYS A 54 -26.93 10.47 -0.34
CA LYS A 54 -27.49 10.27 1.00
C LYS A 54 -26.74 11.06 2.07
N ASP A 55 -25.51 11.45 1.77
CA ASP A 55 -24.64 12.28 2.59
C ASP A 55 -24.29 13.53 1.77
N HIS A 56 -24.45 14.71 2.36
CA HIS A 56 -24.24 15.99 1.68
C HIS A 56 -22.77 16.38 1.52
N ARG A 57 -21.87 15.69 2.22
CA ARG A 57 -20.45 15.98 2.18
C ARG A 57 -19.86 15.68 0.79
N ILE A 58 -18.71 16.25 0.54
CA ILE A 58 -17.83 15.82 -0.53
C ILE A 58 -16.69 14.97 0.04
N PHE A 59 -16.16 14.03 -0.71
CA PHE A 59 -14.92 13.36 -0.31
C PHE A 59 -13.73 13.86 -1.12
N VAL A 60 -12.58 13.96 -0.44
CA VAL A 60 -11.33 14.44 -1.05
C VAL A 60 -10.24 13.41 -0.77
N VAL A 61 -9.61 12.92 -1.84
CA VAL A 61 -8.49 11.98 -1.73
C VAL A 61 -7.19 12.76 -1.76
N VAL A 62 -6.45 12.74 -0.68
CA VAL A 62 -5.19 13.48 -0.52
C VAL A 62 -4.08 12.58 0.01
N GLY A 63 -2.86 12.83 -0.41
CA GLY A 63 -1.70 12.08 0.06
C GLY A 63 -0.52 12.16 -0.89
N PRO A 64 0.62 11.58 -0.50
CA PRO A 64 1.83 11.58 -1.32
C PRO A 64 1.64 10.79 -2.63
N CYS A 65 2.48 11.08 -3.60
CA CYS A 65 2.51 10.34 -4.86
C CYS A 65 2.78 8.84 -4.63
N SER A 66 3.75 8.52 -3.77
CA SER A 66 3.94 7.19 -3.18
C SER A 66 4.65 7.31 -1.85
N ILE A 67 4.40 6.34 -0.97
CA ILE A 67 5.06 6.26 0.34
C ILE A 67 6.45 5.65 0.13
N HIS A 68 7.47 6.30 0.70
CA HIS A 68 8.85 5.83 0.71
C HIS A 68 9.51 5.97 2.09
N ASP A 69 8.94 6.81 2.95
CA ASP A 69 9.37 7.04 4.32
C ASP A 69 8.18 6.79 5.26
N LEU A 70 8.30 5.78 6.10
CA LEU A 70 7.23 5.36 7.01
C LEU A 70 6.99 6.40 8.11
N LYS A 71 8.05 7.02 8.62
CA LYS A 71 7.92 8.06 9.65
C LYS A 71 7.15 9.26 9.11
N ALA A 72 7.54 9.75 7.95
CA ALA A 72 6.86 10.84 7.28
C ALA A 72 5.39 10.48 6.95
N ALA A 73 5.12 9.24 6.54
CA ALA A 73 3.76 8.77 6.27
C ALA A 73 2.88 8.78 7.54
N HIS A 74 3.42 8.33 8.67
CA HIS A 74 2.70 8.37 9.95
C HIS A 74 2.47 9.80 10.46
N GLU A 75 3.47 10.68 10.36
CA GLU A 75 3.33 12.09 10.71
C GLU A 75 2.27 12.78 9.85
N TYR A 76 2.27 12.49 8.55
CA TYR A 76 1.26 13.00 7.62
C TYR A 76 -0.14 12.51 7.99
N ALA A 77 -0.30 11.21 8.26
CA ALA A 77 -1.57 10.61 8.66
C ALA A 77 -2.12 11.24 9.96
N ALA A 78 -1.27 11.47 10.96
CA ALA A 78 -1.65 12.11 12.21
C ALA A 78 -2.20 13.53 11.98
N LYS A 79 -1.49 14.36 11.23
CA LYS A 79 -1.93 15.73 10.88
C LYS A 79 -3.20 15.72 10.04
N LEU A 80 -3.30 14.77 9.11
CA LEU A 80 -4.49 14.63 8.27
C LEU A 80 -5.72 14.21 9.07
N LYS A 81 -5.55 13.36 10.08
CA LYS A 81 -6.61 12.98 11.00
C LYS A 81 -7.15 14.20 11.78
N GLU A 82 -6.27 15.03 12.33
CA GLU A 82 -6.68 16.27 13.02
C GLU A 82 -7.44 17.22 12.10
N LEU A 83 -7.02 17.35 10.84
CA LEU A 83 -7.73 18.13 9.85
C LEU A 83 -9.09 17.52 9.51
N ALA A 84 -9.16 16.20 9.33
CA ALA A 84 -10.39 15.49 9.02
C ALA A 84 -11.45 15.69 10.08
N GLU A 85 -11.07 15.71 11.37
CA GLU A 85 -11.98 15.99 12.48
C GLU A 85 -12.55 17.41 12.40
N LYS A 86 -11.73 18.40 12.02
CA LYS A 86 -12.15 19.82 11.93
C LYS A 86 -13.10 20.11 10.76
N VAL A 87 -13.08 19.33 9.70
CA VAL A 87 -13.90 19.55 8.49
C VAL A 87 -14.94 18.46 8.27
N SER A 88 -15.13 17.60 9.26
CA SER A 88 -15.95 16.38 9.17
C SER A 88 -17.42 16.59 8.85
N ASP A 89 -17.92 17.80 9.05
CA ASP A 89 -19.29 18.22 8.73
C ASP A 89 -19.54 18.46 7.23
N THR A 90 -18.49 18.81 6.49
CA THR A 90 -18.59 19.17 5.08
C THR A 90 -17.72 18.32 4.16
N ILE A 91 -16.59 17.81 4.67
CA ILE A 91 -15.59 17.07 3.87
C ILE A 91 -15.26 15.73 4.53
N LEU A 92 -15.36 14.66 3.76
CA LEU A 92 -14.76 13.38 4.10
C LEU A 92 -13.35 13.30 3.51
N ILE A 93 -12.34 13.31 4.36
CA ILE A 93 -10.95 13.16 3.91
C ILE A 93 -10.60 11.67 3.80
N VAL A 94 -10.07 11.28 2.65
CA VAL A 94 -9.55 9.94 2.38
C VAL A 94 -8.05 10.05 2.12
N MET A 95 -7.25 9.45 2.98
CA MET A 95 -5.79 9.42 2.77
C MET A 95 -5.43 8.49 1.63
N ARG A 96 -4.70 9.03 0.65
CA ARG A 96 -4.08 8.21 -0.38
C ARG A 96 -2.86 7.49 0.19
N VAL A 97 -2.89 6.16 0.15
CA VAL A 97 -1.76 5.30 0.50
C VAL A 97 -1.38 4.52 -0.76
N TYR A 98 -0.25 4.85 -1.35
CA TYR A 98 0.21 4.25 -2.59
C TYR A 98 1.68 3.84 -2.47
N PHE A 99 1.99 2.60 -2.81
CA PHE A 99 3.31 1.98 -2.58
C PHE A 99 4.14 1.83 -3.84
N GLU A 100 3.51 1.92 -5.00
CA GLU A 100 4.17 1.64 -6.27
C GLU A 100 4.71 2.90 -6.94
N LYS A 101 5.73 2.70 -7.78
CA LYS A 101 6.23 3.69 -8.72
C LYS A 101 6.30 3.04 -10.11
N PRO A 102 5.27 3.19 -10.94
CA PRO A 102 5.28 2.62 -12.29
C PRO A 102 6.35 3.34 -13.12
N ARG A 103 7.48 2.66 -13.28
CA ARG A 103 8.62 3.14 -14.08
C ARG A 103 8.95 2.12 -15.15
N THR A 104 9.26 2.60 -16.35
CA THR A 104 9.52 1.72 -17.50
C THR A 104 10.92 1.09 -17.46
N THR A 105 11.95 1.87 -17.11
CA THR A 105 13.35 1.39 -17.21
C THR A 105 14.12 1.57 -15.91
N THR A 106 14.33 2.79 -15.45
CA THR A 106 15.24 3.11 -14.34
C THR A 106 14.53 3.73 -13.15
N GLY A 107 15.17 3.65 -12.00
CA GLY A 107 14.75 4.26 -10.76
C GLY A 107 13.94 3.34 -9.85
N TRP A 108 13.79 3.77 -8.62
CA TRP A 108 13.12 3.03 -7.56
C TRP A 108 11.70 2.61 -7.93
N LYS A 109 11.38 1.34 -7.75
CA LYS A 109 10.11 0.70 -8.19
C LYS A 109 8.96 0.84 -7.18
N GLY A 110 9.22 1.33 -5.99
CA GLY A 110 8.22 1.48 -4.94
C GLY A 110 8.52 0.68 -3.69
N LEU A 111 7.79 0.99 -2.61
CA LEU A 111 8.03 0.46 -1.27
C LEU A 111 7.93 -1.07 -1.19
N ILE A 112 7.03 -1.67 -1.96
CA ILE A 112 6.87 -3.13 -1.96
C ILE A 112 8.03 -3.80 -2.68
N ASN A 113 8.44 -3.26 -3.83
CA ASN A 113 9.48 -3.89 -4.64
C ASN A 113 10.90 -3.70 -4.06
N ASP A 114 11.19 -2.53 -3.50
CA ASP A 114 12.49 -2.22 -2.90
C ASP A 114 12.30 -1.32 -1.68
N PRO A 115 11.94 -1.93 -0.53
CA PRO A 115 11.57 -1.19 0.68
C PRO A 115 12.72 -0.38 1.28
N PHE A 116 13.96 -0.76 1.01
CA PHE A 116 15.15 -0.14 1.58
C PHE A 116 15.87 0.82 0.61
N MET A 117 15.36 0.98 -0.62
CA MET A 117 15.93 1.85 -1.66
C MET A 117 17.42 1.56 -1.93
N ASN A 118 17.80 0.30 -1.92
CA ASN A 118 19.18 -0.16 -2.07
C ASN A 118 19.35 -1.29 -3.11
N ASP A 119 18.32 -1.43 -3.98
CA ASP A 119 18.24 -2.45 -5.02
C ASP A 119 18.35 -3.90 -4.49
N SER A 120 18.01 -4.11 -3.20
CA SER A 120 17.98 -5.46 -2.62
C SER A 120 16.74 -6.25 -3.01
N PHE A 121 15.70 -5.57 -3.48
CA PHE A 121 14.42 -6.14 -3.92
C PHE A 121 13.80 -7.14 -2.93
N LYS A 122 13.90 -6.84 -1.62
CA LYS A 122 13.32 -7.67 -0.56
C LYS A 122 11.80 -7.51 -0.50
N ILE A 123 11.13 -8.04 -1.51
CA ILE A 123 9.67 -7.88 -1.74
C ILE A 123 8.86 -8.40 -0.56
N THR A 124 9.26 -9.51 0.05
CA THR A 124 8.56 -10.05 1.25
C THR A 124 8.57 -9.06 2.41
N ASP A 125 9.67 -8.35 2.63
CA ASP A 125 9.75 -7.29 3.65
C ASP A 125 8.89 -6.08 3.24
N GLY A 126 8.92 -5.72 1.96
CA GLY A 126 8.05 -4.66 1.41
C GLY A 126 6.56 -4.96 1.59
N LEU A 127 6.14 -6.20 1.40
CA LEU A 127 4.78 -6.66 1.64
C LEU A 127 4.38 -6.57 3.11
N ARG A 128 5.29 -6.92 4.04
CA ARG A 128 5.06 -6.78 5.48
C ARG A 128 4.93 -5.33 5.91
N ILE A 129 5.80 -4.47 5.38
CA ILE A 129 5.77 -3.02 5.65
C ILE A 129 4.48 -2.38 5.12
N GLY A 130 4.05 -2.76 3.94
CA GLY A 130 2.84 -2.23 3.32
C GLY A 130 1.55 -2.71 3.97
N ARG A 131 1.61 -3.86 4.68
CA ARG A 131 0.46 -4.46 5.36
C ARG A 131 0.17 -3.80 6.69
#